data_54be0823234aa14394f02af5461e6c2e
#
_entry.id   54be0823234aa14394f02af5461e6c2e
#
_cell.length_a   1.000
_cell.length_b   1.000
_cell.length_c   1.000
_cell.angle_alpha   90.00
_cell.angle_beta   90.00
_cell.angle_gamma   90.00
#
_symmetry.space_group_name_H-M   'P 1'
#
loop_
_entity.id
_entity.type
_entity.pdbx_description
1 polymer ?
#
loop_
_entity_poly.entity_id
_entity_poly.type
_entity_poly.pdbx_seq_one_letter_code
_entity_poly.pdbx_strand_id
1 'polypeptide(L)'
;PMPLALFDGPRTDFSLARLAHYTGTAADHFQRFVLFTNYHRYVDEFVDWAGRQLGTGIYEALAGAGGLYLDQPAEGAHTGLSDTAWRKHQMPAYHLVAPNRDGISLVNIGVGPSNAKTICDHLAVLRPEAWLMIGHCGGLRDTQQIGDYVLAHAYLRDDHALDAVLPPEIPLPAIAEVQLALAKAAEMVSGAGGIDLKKRMRTGTVVTTDDRNWELRYTETSRRLSQSRAVAIDMESAT
;
A
#
# COMPACT_ATOMS: atom_id res chain seq x y z
N PRO A 1 -23.24 -21.99 10.69
CA PRO A 1 -22.19 -22.43 9.79
C PRO A 1 -20.98 -22.88 10.59
N MET A 2 -20.33 -23.96 10.15
CA MET A 2 -19.11 -24.44 10.80
C MET A 2 -18.00 -23.41 10.57
N PRO A 3 -17.32 -22.88 11.60
CA PRO A 3 -16.31 -21.85 11.44
C PRO A 3 -15.15 -22.21 10.50
N LEU A 4 -14.86 -23.51 10.35
CA LEU A 4 -13.79 -24.03 9.50
C LEU A 4 -14.28 -24.58 8.15
N ALA A 5 -15.56 -24.40 7.80
CA ALA A 5 -16.12 -24.96 6.56
C ALA A 5 -15.44 -24.45 5.28
N LEU A 6 -14.85 -23.27 5.34
CA LEU A 6 -14.13 -22.63 4.23
C LEU A 6 -12.60 -22.60 4.43
N PHE A 7 -12.09 -23.28 5.45
CA PHE A 7 -10.64 -23.33 5.69
C PHE A 7 -9.97 -24.27 4.70
N ASP A 8 -9.03 -23.72 3.95
CA ASP A 8 -8.17 -24.44 3.00
C ASP A 8 -6.74 -24.45 3.55
N GLY A 9 -6.36 -25.53 4.21
CA GLY A 9 -5.03 -25.70 4.79
C GLY A 9 -3.91 -25.64 3.74
N PRO A 10 -3.98 -26.42 2.65
CA PRO A 10 -2.98 -26.35 1.58
C PRO A 10 -2.79 -24.95 0.99
N ARG A 11 -3.88 -24.22 0.77
CA ARG A 11 -3.80 -22.82 0.31
C ARG A 11 -3.12 -21.92 1.33
N THR A 12 -3.45 -22.10 2.62
CA THR A 12 -2.84 -21.31 3.70
C THR A 12 -1.34 -21.55 3.75
N ASP A 13 -0.91 -22.81 3.78
CA ASP A 13 0.51 -23.19 3.82
C ASP A 13 1.27 -22.66 2.59
N PHE A 14 0.67 -22.79 1.41
CA PHE A 14 1.24 -22.25 0.18
C PHE A 14 1.40 -20.72 0.26
N SER A 15 0.38 -20.02 0.74
CA SER A 15 0.42 -18.55 0.85
C SER A 15 1.46 -18.08 1.85
N LEU A 16 1.61 -18.75 3.00
CA LEU A 16 2.64 -18.43 4.00
C LEU A 16 4.05 -18.63 3.43
N ALA A 17 4.28 -19.73 2.70
CA ALA A 17 5.55 -19.99 2.04
C ALA A 17 5.85 -18.94 0.96
N ARG A 18 4.85 -18.52 0.18
CA ARG A 18 5.00 -17.48 -0.86
C ARG A 18 5.25 -16.10 -0.25
N LEU A 19 4.59 -15.75 0.85
CA LEU A 19 4.90 -14.51 1.57
C LEU A 19 6.36 -14.47 1.98
N ALA A 20 6.86 -15.51 2.66
CA ALA A 20 8.26 -15.56 3.07
C ALA A 20 9.21 -15.47 1.87
N HIS A 21 8.89 -16.13 0.74
CA HIS A 21 9.69 -16.07 -0.48
C HIS A 21 9.74 -14.66 -1.08
N TYR A 22 8.58 -13.99 -1.23
CA TYR A 22 8.52 -12.66 -1.84
C TYR A 22 9.09 -11.58 -0.95
N THR A 23 8.82 -11.66 0.37
CA THR A 23 9.10 -10.54 1.28
C THR A 23 10.42 -10.67 2.04
N GLY A 24 10.99 -11.87 2.11
CA GLY A 24 12.21 -12.12 2.88
C GLY A 24 12.01 -12.06 4.38
N THR A 25 10.76 -12.14 4.85
CA THR A 25 10.41 -12.11 6.28
C THR A 25 9.43 -13.24 6.60
N ALA A 26 9.42 -13.70 7.84
CA ALA A 26 8.47 -14.69 8.29
C ALA A 26 7.05 -14.10 8.42
N ALA A 27 6.04 -14.92 8.24
CA ALA A 27 4.64 -14.48 8.26
C ALA A 27 4.18 -13.96 9.64
N ASP A 28 4.80 -14.41 10.71
CA ASP A 28 4.53 -13.98 12.09
C ASP A 28 4.98 -12.54 12.39
N HIS A 29 5.89 -11.98 11.59
CA HIS A 29 6.27 -10.57 11.68
C HIS A 29 5.18 -9.63 11.16
N PHE A 30 4.27 -10.09 10.30
CA PHE A 30 3.24 -9.24 9.74
C PHE A 30 2.27 -8.73 10.81
N GLN A 31 2.03 -7.43 10.77
CA GLN A 31 1.16 -6.71 11.68
C GLN A 31 -0.25 -6.56 11.11
N ARG A 32 -1.20 -6.08 11.92
CA ARG A 32 -2.61 -5.91 11.53
C ARG A 32 -2.84 -4.80 10.52
N PHE A 33 -1.98 -3.79 10.50
CA PHE A 33 -2.05 -2.69 9.54
C PHE A 33 -0.94 -2.86 8.50
N VAL A 34 -1.32 -2.92 7.23
CA VAL A 34 -0.38 -3.17 6.14
C VAL A 34 -0.39 -2.01 5.15
N LEU A 35 0.79 -1.49 4.88
CA LEU A 35 1.04 -0.49 3.87
C LEU A 35 1.70 -1.17 2.66
N PHE A 36 1.21 -0.88 1.46
CA PHE A 36 1.88 -1.24 0.23
C PHE A 36 2.50 0.00 -0.40
N THR A 37 3.66 -0.15 -1.01
CA THR A 37 4.27 0.91 -1.79
C THR A 37 4.96 0.34 -3.03
N ASN A 38 5.13 1.17 -4.03
CA ASN A 38 5.88 0.85 -5.24
C ASN A 38 7.17 1.69 -5.37
N TYR A 39 7.59 2.37 -4.30
CA TYR A 39 8.68 3.33 -4.35
C TYR A 39 9.64 3.20 -3.16
N HIS A 40 10.95 3.06 -3.45
CA HIS A 40 12.01 2.84 -2.46
C HIS A 40 12.10 3.94 -1.41
N ARG A 41 11.95 5.20 -1.81
CA ARG A 41 12.02 6.32 -0.89
C ARG A 41 11.03 6.20 0.27
N TYR A 42 9.83 5.65 0.03
CA TYR A 42 8.87 5.42 1.11
C TYR A 42 9.29 4.30 2.05
N VAL A 43 10.08 3.34 1.56
CA VAL A 43 10.70 2.33 2.43
C VAL A 43 11.70 2.99 3.37
N ASP A 44 12.60 3.83 2.83
CA ASP A 44 13.62 4.52 3.62
C ASP A 44 12.96 5.41 4.69
N GLU A 45 11.99 6.21 4.30
CA GLU A 45 11.23 7.08 5.21
C GLU A 45 10.47 6.29 6.28
N PHE A 46 9.86 5.16 5.91
CA PHE A 46 9.18 4.28 6.86
C PHE A 46 10.16 3.67 7.86
N VAL A 47 11.28 3.16 7.41
CA VAL A 47 12.29 2.51 8.26
C VAL A 47 12.90 3.51 9.24
N ASP A 48 13.19 4.72 8.78
CA ASP A 48 13.69 5.81 9.64
C ASP A 48 12.64 6.25 10.67
N TRP A 49 11.41 6.44 10.23
CA TRP A 49 10.33 6.77 11.14
C TRP A 49 10.12 5.65 12.16
N ALA A 50 10.07 4.41 11.72
CA ALA A 50 9.89 3.24 12.58
C ALA A 50 11.02 3.08 13.60
N GLY A 51 12.26 3.31 13.19
CA GLY A 51 13.41 3.29 14.09
C GLY A 51 13.27 4.31 15.24
N ARG A 52 12.80 5.52 14.94
CA ARG A 52 12.50 6.53 15.98
C ARG A 52 11.34 6.13 16.89
N GLN A 53 10.32 5.42 16.35
CA GLN A 53 9.14 5.02 17.12
C GLN A 53 9.44 3.99 18.21
N LEU A 54 10.55 3.25 18.12
CA LEU A 54 11.00 2.33 19.18
C LEU A 54 11.23 3.05 20.52
N GLY A 55 11.52 4.35 20.49
CA GLY A 55 11.67 5.16 21.71
C GLY A 55 10.35 5.50 22.42
N THR A 56 9.20 5.20 21.84
CA THR A 56 7.88 5.52 22.43
C THR A 56 7.40 4.51 23.45
N GLY A 57 8.00 3.32 23.50
CA GLY A 57 7.56 2.21 24.35
C GLY A 57 6.26 1.51 23.85
N ILE A 58 5.75 1.90 22.69
CA ILE A 58 4.58 1.28 22.06
C ILE A 58 4.99 0.05 21.24
N TYR A 59 6.15 0.14 20.59
CA TYR A 59 6.65 -0.85 19.66
C TYR A 59 7.83 -1.61 20.26
N GLU A 60 7.92 -2.91 19.93
CA GLU A 60 8.90 -3.84 20.47
C GLU A 60 10.15 -3.95 19.61
N ALA A 61 9.97 -3.93 18.28
CA ALA A 61 11.08 -4.08 17.33
C ALA A 61 10.74 -3.53 15.95
N LEU A 62 11.78 -3.26 15.18
CA LEU A 62 11.71 -3.08 13.73
C LEU A 62 12.42 -4.27 13.08
N ALA A 63 11.69 -5.11 12.37
CA ALA A 63 12.21 -6.26 11.66
C ALA A 63 11.98 -6.12 10.16
N GLY A 64 12.85 -6.71 9.32
CA GLY A 64 12.66 -6.57 7.88
C GLY A 64 13.56 -7.46 7.03
N ALA A 65 13.31 -7.38 5.72
CA ALA A 65 14.09 -8.08 4.72
C ALA A 65 15.60 -7.73 4.82
N GLY A 66 16.43 -8.69 4.44
CA GLY A 66 17.89 -8.52 4.50
C GLY A 66 18.48 -8.69 5.90
N GLY A 67 17.69 -9.17 6.86
CA GLY A 67 18.14 -9.39 8.24
C GLY A 67 18.09 -8.13 9.10
N LEU A 68 17.37 -7.10 8.67
CA LEU A 68 17.13 -5.92 9.50
C LEU A 68 16.43 -6.34 10.80
N TYR A 69 17.03 -5.98 11.95
CA TYR A 69 16.41 -6.12 13.26
C TYR A 69 16.95 -5.06 14.21
N LEU A 70 16.06 -4.25 14.76
CA LEU A 70 16.33 -3.23 15.77
C LEU A 70 15.30 -3.35 16.90
N ASP A 71 15.77 -3.32 18.15
CA ASP A 71 14.94 -3.32 19.35
C ASP A 71 15.18 -2.07 20.22
N GLN A 72 16.01 -1.15 19.73
CA GLN A 72 16.31 0.13 20.35
C GLN A 72 16.12 1.27 19.37
N PRO A 73 15.79 2.48 19.85
CA PRO A 73 15.67 3.65 18.98
C PRO A 73 16.91 3.89 18.13
N ALA A 74 16.67 4.19 16.86
CA ALA A 74 17.75 4.46 15.91
C ALA A 74 17.40 5.64 15.00
N GLU A 75 18.36 6.53 14.80
CA GLU A 75 18.35 7.56 13.76
C GLU A 75 19.01 7.02 12.49
N GLY A 76 18.45 7.38 11.33
CA GLY A 76 19.00 6.95 10.04
C GLY A 76 18.97 5.43 9.85
N ALA A 77 17.97 4.76 10.40
CA ALA A 77 17.84 3.30 10.36
C ALA A 77 17.87 2.72 8.93
N HIS A 78 17.44 3.51 7.92
CA HIS A 78 17.50 3.13 6.52
C HIS A 78 18.94 2.83 6.03
N THR A 79 19.97 3.43 6.62
CA THR A 79 21.36 3.18 6.24
C THR A 79 21.80 1.74 6.55
N GLY A 80 21.09 1.05 7.42
CA GLY A 80 21.28 -0.38 7.70
C GLY A 80 20.55 -1.30 6.71
N LEU A 81 19.77 -0.75 5.76
CA LEU A 81 19.12 -1.55 4.74
C LEU A 81 20.14 -2.16 3.80
N SER A 82 20.07 -3.46 3.65
CA SER A 82 20.95 -4.19 2.75
C SER A 82 20.45 -4.14 1.31
N ASP A 83 21.27 -3.67 0.39
CA ASP A 83 21.01 -3.78 -1.05
C ASP A 83 20.75 -5.22 -1.49
N THR A 84 21.21 -6.20 -0.72
CA THR A 84 20.96 -7.61 -1.02
C THR A 84 19.53 -8.03 -0.83
N ALA A 85 18.73 -7.32 -0.01
CA ALA A 85 17.30 -7.59 0.16
C ALA A 85 16.56 -7.46 -1.17
N TRP A 86 16.83 -6.40 -1.94
CA TRP A 86 16.25 -6.15 -3.25
C TRP A 86 16.68 -7.15 -4.32
N ARG A 87 17.85 -7.73 -4.19
CA ARG A 87 18.35 -8.74 -5.14
C ARG A 87 17.81 -10.12 -4.86
N LYS A 88 17.37 -10.38 -3.63
CA LYS A 88 16.90 -11.70 -3.18
C LYS A 88 15.38 -11.79 -3.13
N HIS A 89 14.71 -10.70 -2.81
CA HIS A 89 13.27 -10.69 -2.56
C HIS A 89 12.56 -9.69 -3.46
N GLN A 90 11.58 -10.17 -4.20
CA GLN A 90 10.87 -9.35 -5.17
C GLN A 90 10.04 -8.25 -4.52
N MET A 91 9.53 -8.48 -3.32
CA MET A 91 8.63 -7.59 -2.59
C MET A 91 9.05 -7.49 -1.11
N PRO A 92 10.22 -6.92 -0.81
CA PRO A 92 10.73 -6.90 0.55
C PRO A 92 9.78 -6.19 1.51
N ALA A 93 9.63 -6.77 2.72
CA ALA A 93 8.77 -6.24 3.76
C ALA A 93 9.57 -5.78 4.99
N TYR A 94 8.97 -4.82 5.71
CA TYR A 94 9.50 -4.22 6.93
C TYR A 94 8.36 -4.08 7.94
N HIS A 95 8.62 -4.42 9.21
CA HIS A 95 7.59 -4.57 10.22
C HIS A 95 7.98 -3.78 11.47
N LEU A 96 7.21 -2.77 11.80
CA LEU A 96 7.24 -2.13 13.11
C LEU A 96 6.32 -2.93 14.03
N VAL A 97 6.95 -3.80 14.82
CA VAL A 97 6.28 -4.83 15.62
C VAL A 97 5.73 -4.24 16.91
N ALA A 98 4.49 -4.56 17.22
CA ALA A 98 3.85 -4.22 18.49
C ALA A 98 3.16 -5.44 19.11
N PRO A 99 2.87 -5.41 20.44
CA PRO A 99 2.08 -6.44 21.10
C PRO A 99 0.77 -6.72 20.35
N ASN A 100 0.30 -7.95 20.36
CA ASN A 100 -0.95 -8.38 19.70
C ASN A 100 -1.00 -8.10 18.18
N ARG A 101 0.14 -7.88 17.54
CA ARG A 101 0.25 -7.47 16.14
C ARG A 101 -0.38 -6.10 15.83
N ASP A 102 -0.51 -5.22 16.81
CA ASP A 102 -1.09 -3.88 16.65
C ASP A 102 -0.12 -2.87 16.01
N GLY A 103 0.95 -3.36 15.43
CA GLY A 103 1.94 -2.57 14.69
C GLY A 103 1.60 -2.39 13.22
N ILE A 104 2.63 -2.05 12.43
CA ILE A 104 2.51 -1.70 11.01
C ILE A 104 3.52 -2.51 10.20
N SER A 105 3.07 -3.10 9.10
CA SER A 105 3.93 -3.70 8.08
C SER A 105 3.94 -2.86 6.83
N LEU A 106 5.10 -2.61 6.25
CA LEU A 106 5.25 -2.02 4.92
C LEU A 106 5.81 -3.08 3.97
N VAL A 107 5.18 -3.23 2.81
CA VAL A 107 5.66 -4.10 1.73
C VAL A 107 5.91 -3.26 0.47
N ASN A 108 7.13 -3.32 -0.06
CA ASN A 108 7.39 -2.74 -1.36
C ASN A 108 7.04 -3.77 -2.45
N ILE A 109 5.93 -3.54 -3.12
CA ILE A 109 5.38 -4.47 -4.10
C ILE A 109 5.96 -4.27 -5.52
N GLY A 110 6.78 -3.23 -5.71
CA GLY A 110 7.16 -2.81 -7.06
C GLY A 110 5.97 -2.20 -7.82
N VAL A 111 6.08 -2.10 -9.14
CA VAL A 111 5.09 -1.44 -9.99
C VAL A 111 4.20 -2.47 -10.68
N GLY A 112 2.90 -2.20 -10.70
CA GLY A 112 1.91 -2.87 -11.52
C GLY A 112 0.88 -3.70 -10.77
N PRO A 113 -0.32 -3.86 -11.38
CA PRO A 113 -1.47 -4.47 -10.72
C PRO A 113 -1.26 -5.97 -10.46
N SER A 114 -0.51 -6.66 -11.30
CA SER A 114 -0.19 -8.08 -11.08
C SER A 114 0.62 -8.32 -9.80
N ASN A 115 1.53 -7.40 -9.47
CA ASN A 115 2.29 -7.46 -8.22
C ASN A 115 1.39 -7.20 -7.01
N ALA A 116 0.55 -6.18 -7.10
CA ALA A 116 -0.44 -5.87 -6.06
C ALA A 116 -1.34 -7.08 -5.80
N LYS A 117 -1.92 -7.66 -6.85
CA LYS A 117 -2.77 -8.85 -6.73
C LYS A 117 -2.02 -10.02 -6.09
N THR A 118 -0.81 -10.32 -6.54
CA THR A 118 -0.02 -11.43 -6.02
C THR A 118 0.18 -11.33 -4.51
N ILE A 119 0.60 -10.17 -4.02
CA ILE A 119 0.85 -10.01 -2.58
C ILE A 119 -0.45 -10.00 -1.77
N CYS A 120 -1.52 -9.38 -2.28
CA CYS A 120 -2.81 -9.35 -1.62
C CYS A 120 -3.41 -10.76 -1.49
N ASP A 121 -3.36 -11.58 -2.54
CA ASP A 121 -3.86 -12.96 -2.51
C ASP A 121 -3.19 -13.80 -1.40
N HIS A 122 -1.88 -13.63 -1.22
CA HIS A 122 -1.14 -14.37 -0.20
C HIS A 122 -1.31 -13.76 1.19
N LEU A 123 -1.32 -12.44 1.30
CA LEU A 123 -1.46 -11.74 2.57
C LEU A 123 -2.86 -11.93 3.21
N ALA A 124 -3.87 -12.15 2.38
CA ALA A 124 -5.25 -12.34 2.83
C ALA A 124 -5.42 -13.47 3.87
N VAL A 125 -4.56 -14.50 3.86
CA VAL A 125 -4.61 -15.59 4.85
C VAL A 125 -4.26 -15.13 6.27
N LEU A 126 -3.52 -14.01 6.41
CA LEU A 126 -3.16 -13.40 7.68
C LEU A 126 -4.25 -12.48 8.24
N ARG A 127 -5.28 -12.17 7.46
CA ARG A 127 -6.43 -11.36 7.83
C ARG A 127 -6.03 -10.01 8.46
N PRO A 128 -5.30 -9.14 7.76
CA PRO A 128 -4.99 -7.81 8.28
C PRO A 128 -6.28 -7.01 8.54
N GLU A 129 -6.23 -6.10 9.51
CA GLU A 129 -7.34 -5.22 9.86
C GLU A 129 -7.62 -4.19 8.75
N ALA A 130 -6.54 -3.62 8.23
CA ALA A 130 -6.59 -2.72 7.11
C ALA A 130 -5.31 -2.80 6.30
N TRP A 131 -5.43 -2.58 5.00
CA TRP A 131 -4.30 -2.37 4.09
C TRP A 131 -4.52 -1.14 3.23
N LEU A 132 -3.43 -0.47 2.92
CA LEU A 132 -3.42 0.81 2.20
C LEU A 132 -2.34 0.81 1.15
N MET A 133 -2.67 1.22 -0.07
CA MET A 133 -1.65 1.58 -1.07
C MET A 133 -1.22 3.02 -0.86
N ILE A 134 0.08 3.23 -0.69
CA ILE A 134 0.72 4.55 -0.63
C ILE A 134 1.76 4.65 -1.74
N GLY A 135 1.65 5.64 -2.59
CA GLY A 135 2.52 5.77 -3.76
C GLY A 135 2.28 7.05 -4.52
N HIS A 136 2.88 7.12 -5.69
CA HIS A 136 2.68 8.21 -6.63
C HIS A 136 1.52 7.89 -7.56
N CYS A 137 0.83 8.94 -7.98
CA CYS A 137 -0.17 8.89 -9.04
C CYS A 137 -0.02 10.07 -9.98
N GLY A 138 -0.44 9.93 -11.22
CA GLY A 138 -0.58 11.03 -12.16
C GLY A 138 -1.83 11.85 -11.83
N GLY A 139 -1.69 13.13 -11.53
CA GLY A 139 -2.82 14.05 -11.36
C GLY A 139 -3.52 14.33 -12.70
N LEU A 140 -4.86 14.29 -12.70
CA LEU A 140 -5.68 14.46 -13.91
C LEU A 140 -6.46 15.78 -13.92
N ARG A 141 -6.15 16.71 -13.02
CA ARG A 141 -6.80 18.01 -12.94
C ARG A 141 -5.74 19.12 -13.04
N ASP A 142 -6.02 20.13 -13.81
CA ASP A 142 -5.17 21.31 -14.02
C ASP A 142 -4.87 22.12 -12.76
N THR A 143 -5.71 21.96 -11.74
CA THR A 143 -5.55 22.61 -10.44
C THR A 143 -4.67 21.84 -9.46
N GLN A 144 -4.24 20.61 -9.80
CA GLN A 144 -3.34 19.82 -8.97
C GLN A 144 -1.88 20.22 -9.23
N GLN A 145 -1.09 20.16 -8.15
CA GLN A 145 0.34 20.45 -8.18
C GLN A 145 1.14 19.25 -7.66
N ILE A 146 2.40 19.15 -8.06
CA ILE A 146 3.31 18.13 -7.51
C ILE A 146 3.41 18.32 -6.00
N GLY A 147 3.19 17.25 -5.25
CA GLY A 147 3.16 17.25 -3.79
C GLY A 147 1.77 17.37 -3.18
N ASP A 148 0.73 17.51 -4.02
CA ASP A 148 -0.65 17.40 -3.54
C ASP A 148 -1.00 15.95 -3.21
N TYR A 149 -1.85 15.77 -2.21
CA TYR A 149 -2.38 14.46 -1.84
C TYR A 149 -3.59 14.09 -2.69
N VAL A 150 -3.68 12.83 -3.03
CA VAL A 150 -4.91 12.23 -3.59
C VAL A 150 -5.44 11.19 -2.60
N LEU A 151 -6.69 11.34 -2.20
CA LEU A 151 -7.41 10.39 -1.37
C LEU A 151 -8.47 9.73 -2.23
N ALA A 152 -8.26 8.47 -2.60
CA ALA A 152 -9.21 7.73 -3.41
C ALA A 152 -10.48 7.43 -2.61
N HIS A 153 -11.66 7.63 -3.19
CA HIS A 153 -12.94 7.20 -2.63
C HIS A 153 -13.62 6.09 -3.45
N ALA A 154 -13.18 5.90 -4.67
CA ALA A 154 -13.62 4.84 -5.56
C ALA A 154 -12.53 4.60 -6.61
N TYR A 155 -12.57 3.43 -7.22
CA TYR A 155 -11.60 3.02 -8.22
C TYR A 155 -12.30 2.66 -9.53
N LEU A 156 -11.74 3.16 -10.64
CA LEU A 156 -12.08 2.69 -11.99
C LEU A 156 -10.98 1.69 -12.40
N ARG A 157 -11.36 0.43 -12.49
CA ARG A 157 -10.46 -0.67 -12.82
C ARG A 157 -10.23 -0.75 -14.32
N ASP A 158 -9.05 -0.34 -14.76
CA ASP A 158 -8.55 -0.47 -16.13
C ASP A 158 -7.27 -1.31 -16.15
N ASP A 159 -7.09 -2.09 -15.11
CA ASP A 159 -5.92 -2.91 -14.82
C ASP A 159 -6.15 -4.41 -15.07
N HIS A 160 -7.40 -4.81 -15.25
CA HIS A 160 -7.84 -6.19 -15.56
C HIS A 160 -7.42 -7.27 -14.54
N ALA A 161 -6.79 -6.88 -13.42
CA ALA A 161 -6.22 -7.83 -12.45
C ALA A 161 -7.29 -8.67 -11.73
N LEU A 162 -8.46 -8.11 -11.52
CA LEU A 162 -9.57 -8.76 -10.82
C LEU A 162 -10.71 -9.23 -11.73
N ASP A 163 -10.65 -9.05 -13.03
CA ASP A 163 -11.77 -9.30 -13.95
C ASP A 163 -12.28 -10.75 -13.90
N ALA A 164 -11.38 -11.71 -13.63
CA ALA A 164 -11.75 -13.12 -13.49
C ALA A 164 -12.59 -13.45 -12.25
N VAL A 165 -12.56 -12.58 -11.22
CA VAL A 165 -13.23 -12.82 -9.94
C VAL A 165 -14.27 -11.76 -9.60
N LEU A 166 -14.16 -10.58 -10.19
CA LEU A 166 -15.05 -9.46 -9.97
C LEU A 166 -15.29 -8.72 -11.29
N PRO A 167 -16.51 -8.77 -11.86
CA PRO A 167 -16.83 -8.06 -13.08
C PRO A 167 -16.49 -6.57 -13.01
N PRO A 168 -15.95 -5.95 -14.09
CA PRO A 168 -15.46 -4.57 -14.06
C PRO A 168 -16.56 -3.52 -13.79
N GLU A 169 -17.82 -3.83 -14.05
CA GLU A 169 -18.97 -2.97 -13.75
C GLU A 169 -19.34 -2.89 -12.26
N ILE A 170 -18.78 -3.79 -11.43
CA ILE A 170 -18.99 -3.73 -9.98
C ILE A 170 -18.01 -2.71 -9.40
N PRO A 171 -18.49 -1.61 -8.78
CA PRO A 171 -17.62 -0.58 -8.25
C PRO A 171 -16.88 -1.06 -7.00
N LEU A 172 -15.64 -0.61 -6.84
CA LEU A 172 -14.84 -0.78 -5.63
C LEU A 172 -14.76 0.57 -4.90
N PRO A 173 -15.59 0.82 -3.89
CA PRO A 173 -15.42 1.98 -3.03
C PRO A 173 -14.31 1.75 -2.02
N ALA A 174 -13.61 2.82 -1.64
CA ALA A 174 -12.73 2.77 -0.48
C ALA A 174 -13.56 2.62 0.82
N ILE A 175 -12.95 1.99 1.83
CA ILE A 175 -13.59 1.81 3.13
C ILE A 175 -13.72 3.19 3.82
N ALA A 176 -14.94 3.55 4.20
CA ALA A 176 -15.25 4.89 4.70
C ALA A 176 -14.48 5.25 5.98
N GLU A 177 -14.33 4.31 6.90
CA GLU A 177 -13.59 4.49 8.15
C GLU A 177 -12.11 4.78 7.88
N VAL A 178 -11.52 4.08 6.91
CA VAL A 178 -10.13 4.30 6.48
C VAL A 178 -9.98 5.67 5.83
N GLN A 179 -10.94 6.08 4.99
CA GLN A 179 -10.92 7.42 4.39
C GLN A 179 -10.95 8.55 5.43
N LEU A 180 -11.80 8.42 6.45
CA LEU A 180 -11.89 9.39 7.53
C LEU A 180 -10.59 9.44 8.34
N ALA A 181 -10.00 8.28 8.63
CA ALA A 181 -8.71 8.18 9.32
C ALA A 181 -7.58 8.83 8.51
N LEU A 182 -7.51 8.58 7.20
CA LEU A 182 -6.50 9.17 6.32
C LEU A 182 -6.67 10.70 6.17
N ALA A 183 -7.90 11.19 6.06
CA ALA A 183 -8.16 12.63 6.05
C ALA A 183 -7.68 13.29 7.34
N LYS A 184 -7.94 12.66 8.48
CA LYS A 184 -7.47 13.13 9.79
C LYS A 184 -5.94 13.09 9.91
N ALA A 185 -5.32 12.03 9.44
CA ALA A 185 -3.86 11.90 9.40
C ALA A 185 -3.21 12.99 8.53
N ALA A 186 -3.78 13.26 7.35
CA ALA A 186 -3.31 14.32 6.47
C ALA A 186 -3.41 15.71 7.13
N GLU A 187 -4.49 15.98 7.87
CA GLU A 187 -4.65 17.20 8.67
C GLU A 187 -3.55 17.33 9.74
N MET A 188 -3.31 16.25 10.48
CA MET A 188 -2.30 16.22 11.55
C MET A 188 -0.88 16.42 11.01
N VAL A 189 -0.53 15.76 9.93
CA VAL A 189 0.83 15.79 9.34
C VAL A 189 1.10 17.11 8.64
N SER A 190 0.11 17.65 7.91
CA SER A 190 0.29 18.90 7.16
C SER A 190 0.14 20.15 8.02
N GLY A 191 -0.47 20.05 9.19
CA GLY A 191 -0.87 21.20 10.01
C GLY A 191 -1.97 22.06 9.37
N ALA A 192 -2.52 21.63 8.23
CA ALA A 192 -3.58 22.32 7.50
C ALA A 192 -4.92 21.65 7.75
N GLY A 193 -5.98 22.42 7.97
CA GLY A 193 -7.34 21.91 8.19
C GLY A 193 -8.36 22.56 7.25
N GLY A 194 -9.53 21.96 7.18
CA GLY A 194 -10.68 22.53 6.48
C GLY A 194 -10.40 22.86 5.00
N ILE A 195 -10.56 24.13 4.63
CA ILE A 195 -10.40 24.60 3.24
C ILE A 195 -8.94 24.51 2.76
N ASP A 196 -7.97 24.75 3.63
CA ASP A 196 -6.55 24.73 3.24
C ASP A 196 -6.06 23.31 2.97
N LEU A 197 -6.51 22.33 3.73
CA LEU A 197 -6.26 20.93 3.40
C LEU A 197 -6.91 20.55 2.06
N LYS A 198 -8.14 20.98 1.79
CA LYS A 198 -8.85 20.72 0.53
C LYS A 198 -8.13 21.27 -0.70
N LYS A 199 -7.36 22.34 -0.56
CA LYS A 199 -6.53 22.88 -1.67
C LYS A 199 -5.39 21.94 -2.04
N ARG A 200 -4.89 21.16 -1.06
CA ARG A 200 -3.75 20.27 -1.20
C ARG A 200 -4.12 18.78 -1.24
N MET A 201 -5.33 18.43 -0.87
CA MET A 201 -5.81 17.04 -0.89
C MET A 201 -7.05 16.92 -1.78
N ARG A 202 -6.87 16.27 -2.91
CA ARG A 202 -7.98 15.96 -3.83
C ARG A 202 -8.58 14.61 -3.49
N THR A 203 -9.86 14.61 -3.14
CA THR A 203 -10.63 13.37 -2.97
C THR A 203 -11.41 13.07 -4.24
N GLY A 204 -11.34 11.86 -4.75
CA GLY A 204 -12.05 11.49 -5.97
C GLY A 204 -11.80 10.07 -6.43
N THR A 205 -12.36 9.72 -7.57
CA THR A 205 -12.12 8.43 -8.23
C THR A 205 -10.69 8.40 -8.78
N VAL A 206 -10.00 7.29 -8.55
CA VAL A 206 -8.68 6.99 -9.15
C VAL A 206 -8.87 5.92 -10.22
N VAL A 207 -8.22 6.10 -11.36
CA VAL A 207 -8.12 5.06 -12.40
C VAL A 207 -6.86 4.24 -12.13
N THR A 208 -7.01 2.92 -12.06
CA THR A 208 -5.86 2.02 -12.04
C THR A 208 -5.74 1.35 -13.40
N THR A 209 -4.57 1.46 -14.03
CA THR A 209 -4.30 0.91 -15.37
C THR A 209 -3.14 -0.08 -15.34
N ASP A 210 -3.13 -1.04 -16.26
CA ASP A 210 -1.99 -1.92 -16.53
C ASP A 210 -1.03 -1.37 -17.60
N ASP A 211 -1.43 -0.30 -18.29
CA ASP A 211 -0.61 0.34 -19.31
C ASP A 211 0.28 1.45 -18.74
N ARG A 212 1.54 1.13 -18.51
CA ARG A 212 2.52 2.11 -18.02
C ARG A 212 2.78 3.28 -18.97
N ASN A 213 2.49 3.09 -20.25
CA ASN A 213 2.72 4.09 -21.30
C ASN A 213 1.39 4.64 -21.85
N TRP A 214 0.38 4.73 -21.02
CA TRP A 214 -0.95 5.22 -21.41
C TRP A 214 -0.90 6.60 -22.09
N GLU A 215 0.09 7.43 -21.78
CA GLU A 215 0.29 8.76 -22.38
C GLU A 215 0.61 8.69 -23.87
N LEU A 216 1.16 7.57 -24.36
CA LEU A 216 1.42 7.41 -25.79
C LEU A 216 0.13 7.35 -26.62
N ARG A 217 -0.99 7.03 -25.99
CA ARG A 217 -2.35 7.01 -26.56
C ARG A 217 -3.20 8.16 -26.02
N TYR A 218 -2.58 9.32 -25.81
CA TYR A 218 -3.16 10.44 -25.08
C TYR A 218 -4.56 10.84 -25.55
N THR A 219 -4.81 10.94 -26.87
CA THR A 219 -6.11 11.41 -27.42
C THR A 219 -7.26 10.48 -27.02
N GLU A 220 -7.07 9.18 -27.08
CA GLU A 220 -8.08 8.19 -26.71
C GLU A 220 -8.24 8.11 -25.20
N THR A 221 -7.13 7.99 -24.49
CA THR A 221 -7.07 7.86 -23.05
C THR A 221 -7.62 9.11 -22.34
N SER A 222 -7.26 10.32 -22.82
CA SER A 222 -7.72 11.57 -22.21
C SER A 222 -9.24 11.73 -22.30
N ARG A 223 -9.86 11.32 -23.41
CA ARG A 223 -11.32 11.31 -23.54
C ARG A 223 -11.97 10.40 -22.48
N ARG A 224 -11.49 9.19 -22.31
CA ARG A 224 -11.99 8.22 -21.33
C ARG A 224 -11.81 8.72 -19.91
N LEU A 225 -10.62 9.23 -19.58
CA LEU A 225 -10.31 9.81 -18.27
C LEU A 225 -11.19 11.02 -17.95
N SER A 226 -11.44 11.88 -18.95
CA SER A 226 -12.34 13.03 -18.81
C SER A 226 -13.79 12.58 -18.51
N GLN A 227 -14.30 11.57 -19.21
CA GLN A 227 -15.64 11.02 -18.99
C GLN A 227 -15.79 10.37 -17.61
N SER A 228 -14.75 9.69 -17.12
CA SER A 228 -14.76 9.05 -15.81
C SER A 228 -14.75 10.04 -14.64
N ARG A 229 -14.39 11.31 -14.91
CA ARG A 229 -14.15 12.33 -13.88
C ARG A 229 -13.11 11.96 -12.84
N ALA A 230 -12.25 10.99 -13.13
CA ALA A 230 -11.17 10.61 -12.25
C ALA A 230 -10.25 11.78 -11.94
N VAL A 231 -9.73 11.82 -10.73
CA VAL A 231 -8.83 12.88 -10.26
C VAL A 231 -7.37 12.47 -10.36
N ALA A 232 -7.10 11.18 -10.47
CA ALA A 232 -5.76 10.64 -10.63
C ALA A 232 -5.77 9.30 -11.36
N ILE A 233 -4.59 8.89 -11.81
CA ILE A 233 -4.31 7.58 -12.41
C ILE A 233 -3.09 6.96 -11.75
N ASP A 234 -3.15 5.66 -11.47
CA ASP A 234 -2.06 4.85 -10.93
C ASP A 234 -2.04 3.45 -11.57
N MET A 235 -1.30 2.51 -10.97
CA MET A 235 -1.17 1.15 -11.50
C MET A 235 -1.48 0.04 -10.46
N GLU A 236 -1.84 0.36 -9.22
CA GLU A 236 -1.94 -0.65 -8.15
C GLU A 236 -3.19 -0.54 -7.28
N SER A 237 -3.74 0.66 -7.11
CA SER A 237 -4.64 0.93 -5.99
C SER A 237 -6.02 0.31 -6.09
N ALA A 238 -6.46 -0.14 -7.27
CA ALA A 238 -7.76 -0.82 -7.45
C ALA A 238 -7.70 -2.33 -7.19
N THR A 239 -6.50 -2.87 -6.99
CA THR A 239 -6.28 -4.29 -6.72
C THR A 239 -6.17 -4.56 -5.23
#